data_4ac0b0cd72512826f596c895ea3fc381
#
_entry.id   4ac0b0cd72512826f596c895ea3fc381
#
_cell.length_a   1.000
_cell.length_b   1.000
_cell.length_c   1.000
_cell.angle_alpha   90.00
_cell.angle_beta   90.00
_cell.angle_gamma   90.00
#
_symmetry.space_group_name_H-M   'P 1'
#
loop_
_entity.id
_entity.type
_entity.pdbx_description
1 polymer ?
#
loop_
_entity_poly.entity_id
_entity_poly.type
_entity_poly.pdbx_seq_one_letter_code
_entity_poly.pdbx_strand_id
1 'polypeptide(L)'
;MKEKTHLGNRLLSVLLTFLMLLSLLPSAALAADTQQIALMAVTQNGFLIEPEYVTYRSGDTVKDVLKKSSHTFSGIDSGYITAVDGTTDNFSIHYDEDGYKLDQSADGLTAIWFTTNSSQSHGANLQKLAANMAVYNTATNGLRDYKAAQEAYDAAVKGFYAATDTTAKTLNDALFSAIDKHAKFLEGKTTPLTISATMGGEAITPGEAVFTSEFGTVVTVKNTNTVDLIPATYTFDLSDGEFRHVRGTLEVKEGTTLTAQLPAGQWIKSVGIGIDNYWKTYGEMPKLDVTASEGTYLIPDHAYNSLYPYFEPGDGVDTTNIRVYKAGDPNGNKAHSWKSKATALTDSVESNSLKNADVVCEARLKGDGYEQYQTYTLHLMFVKFTSHHPNLPVI
;
A
#
# COMPACT_ATOMS: atom_id res chain seq x y z
N MET A 1 -13.43 45.98 7.20
CA MET A 1 -14.20 45.09 8.07
C MET A 1 -14.57 43.76 7.34
N LYS A 2 -13.76 43.29 6.37
CA LYS A 2 -14.00 42.04 5.58
C LYS A 2 -12.94 40.93 5.79
N GLU A 3 -11.83 41.21 6.47
CA GLU A 3 -10.75 40.19 6.66
C GLU A 3 -10.95 39.26 7.85
N LYS A 4 -11.76 39.64 8.85
CA LYS A 4 -11.99 38.81 10.04
C LYS A 4 -12.88 37.58 9.81
N THR A 5 -13.67 37.52 8.74
CA THR A 5 -14.56 36.42 8.43
C THR A 5 -13.85 35.24 7.75
N HIS A 6 -12.73 35.47 7.04
CA HIS A 6 -11.98 34.39 6.39
C HIS A 6 -11.09 33.57 7.34
N LEU A 7 -10.61 34.20 8.42
CA LEU A 7 -9.79 33.52 9.42
C LEU A 7 -10.64 32.59 10.28
N GLY A 8 -11.86 33.02 10.65
CA GLY A 8 -12.81 32.19 11.41
C GLY A 8 -13.27 30.95 10.66
N ASN A 9 -13.50 31.05 9.35
CA ASN A 9 -13.93 29.93 8.53
C ASN A 9 -12.79 28.90 8.28
N ARG A 10 -11.54 29.34 8.21
CA ARG A 10 -10.38 28.46 8.10
C ARG A 10 -10.08 27.72 9.41
N LEU A 11 -10.19 28.40 10.55
CA LEU A 11 -10.08 27.78 11.87
C LEU A 11 -11.22 26.78 12.13
N LEU A 12 -12.43 27.10 11.68
CA LEU A 12 -13.60 26.22 11.82
C LEU A 12 -13.45 24.98 10.94
N SER A 13 -12.91 25.08 9.72
CA SER A 13 -12.67 23.95 8.82
C SER A 13 -11.58 23.01 9.37
N VAL A 14 -10.49 23.55 9.89
CA VAL A 14 -9.41 22.78 10.53
C VAL A 14 -9.94 22.06 11.78
N LEU A 15 -10.75 22.74 12.59
CA LEU A 15 -11.38 22.14 13.77
C LEU A 15 -12.42 21.10 13.40
N LEU A 16 -13.17 21.29 12.30
CA LEU A 16 -14.16 20.32 11.81
C LEU A 16 -13.48 19.09 11.24
N THR A 17 -12.41 19.22 10.47
CA THR A 17 -11.62 18.09 9.94
C THR A 17 -10.98 17.30 11.08
N PHE A 18 -10.51 17.97 12.13
CA PHE A 18 -9.97 17.35 13.32
C PHE A 18 -11.06 16.62 14.13
N LEU A 19 -12.25 17.19 14.26
CA LEU A 19 -13.41 16.56 14.90
C LEU A 19 -13.94 15.35 14.10
N MET A 20 -13.89 15.39 12.76
CA MET A 20 -14.33 14.29 11.91
C MET A 20 -13.34 13.11 11.92
N LEU A 21 -12.04 13.36 11.99
CA LEU A 21 -11.01 12.34 12.20
C LEU A 21 -11.17 11.64 13.56
N LEU A 22 -11.60 12.37 14.59
CA LEU A 22 -11.96 11.81 15.90
C LEU A 22 -13.20 10.90 15.87
N SER A 23 -14.14 11.13 14.94
CA SER A 23 -15.35 10.30 14.80
C SER A 23 -15.10 8.96 14.10
N LEU A 24 -13.95 8.79 13.45
CA LEU A 24 -13.53 7.54 12.78
C LEU A 24 -12.71 6.61 13.70
N LEU A 25 -12.36 7.06 14.90
CA LEU A 25 -11.77 6.18 15.90
C LEU A 25 -12.85 5.23 16.44
N PRO A 26 -12.56 3.93 16.68
CA PRO A 26 -13.51 3.04 17.29
C PRO A 26 -13.98 3.67 18.61
N SER A 27 -15.29 3.80 18.76
CA SER A 27 -15.96 4.40 19.92
C SER A 27 -15.77 3.56 21.19
N ALA A 28 -14.54 3.42 21.67
CA ALA A 28 -14.31 3.25 23.09
C ALA A 28 -14.77 4.57 23.72
N ALA A 29 -15.80 4.54 24.56
CA ALA A 29 -16.40 5.70 25.19
C ALA A 29 -15.29 6.61 25.76
N LEU A 30 -14.90 7.62 24.98
CA LEU A 30 -14.04 8.68 25.45
C LEU A 30 -14.85 9.44 26.51
N ALA A 31 -14.36 9.47 27.73
CA ALA A 31 -14.92 10.32 28.75
C ALA A 31 -14.94 11.76 28.20
N ALA A 32 -15.98 12.54 28.48
CA ALA A 32 -16.25 13.87 27.91
C ALA A 32 -15.11 14.90 28.05
N ASP A 33 -14.06 14.59 28.80
CA ASP A 33 -12.94 15.48 29.14
C ASP A 33 -11.56 15.04 28.57
N THR A 34 -11.53 14.06 27.63
CA THR A 34 -10.27 13.62 27.05
C THR A 34 -9.96 14.35 25.73
N GLN A 35 -8.72 14.79 25.57
CA GLN A 35 -8.17 15.46 24.40
C GLN A 35 -6.98 14.66 23.85
N GLN A 36 -6.52 14.99 22.66
CA GLN A 36 -5.35 14.39 22.05
C GLN A 36 -4.37 15.47 21.62
N ILE A 37 -3.09 15.18 21.74
CA ILE A 37 -2.00 16.04 21.31
C ILE A 37 -0.95 15.21 20.57
N ALA A 38 -0.40 15.74 19.49
CA ALA A 38 0.68 15.08 18.79
C ALA A 38 1.97 15.12 19.61
N LEU A 39 2.69 14.02 19.64
CA LEU A 39 4.00 13.87 20.29
C LEU A 39 5.00 13.28 19.30
N MET A 40 6.21 13.82 19.28
CA MET A 40 7.32 13.26 18.51
C MET A 40 8.68 13.69 19.06
N ALA A 41 9.72 12.94 18.72
CA ALA A 41 11.09 13.31 19.02
C ALA A 41 11.98 13.07 17.79
N VAL A 42 12.74 14.09 17.38
CA VAL A 42 13.55 14.05 16.15
C VAL A 42 15.00 14.42 16.43
N THR A 43 15.91 13.65 15.84
CA THR A 43 17.35 13.90 15.85
C THR A 43 17.85 14.09 14.42
N GLN A 44 19.11 14.41 14.25
CA GLN A 44 19.77 14.46 12.95
C GLN A 44 19.68 13.10 12.21
N ASN A 45 19.56 11.99 12.95
CA ASN A 45 19.53 10.64 12.41
C ASN A 45 18.10 10.12 12.14
N GLY A 46 17.06 10.92 12.41
CA GLY A 46 15.64 10.54 12.24
C GLY A 46 14.87 10.63 13.55
N PHE A 47 13.68 10.05 13.55
CA PHE A 47 12.81 10.05 14.73
C PHE A 47 13.27 9.05 15.78
N LEU A 48 13.24 9.47 17.04
CA LEU A 48 13.28 8.61 18.23
C LEU A 48 11.86 8.23 18.66
N ILE A 49 10.94 9.19 18.55
CA ILE A 49 9.51 8.98 18.71
C ILE A 49 8.87 9.38 17.39
N GLU A 50 8.30 8.41 16.69
CA GLU A 50 7.50 8.67 15.49
C GLU A 50 6.29 9.53 15.84
N PRO A 51 5.84 10.42 14.94
CA PRO A 51 4.68 11.25 15.20
C PRO A 51 3.45 10.41 15.60
N GLU A 52 2.98 10.60 16.82
CA GLU A 52 1.84 9.87 17.40
C GLU A 52 0.91 10.78 18.20
N TYR A 53 -0.26 10.27 18.59
CA TYR A 53 -1.15 10.97 19.51
C TYR A 53 -1.08 10.43 20.92
N VAL A 54 -0.99 11.36 21.89
CA VAL A 54 -1.13 11.07 23.32
C VAL A 54 -2.48 11.60 23.80
N THR A 55 -3.23 10.76 24.48
CA THR A 55 -4.50 11.16 25.10
C THR A 55 -4.25 11.76 26.47
N TYR A 56 -4.85 12.93 26.73
CA TYR A 56 -4.72 13.64 28.01
C TYR A 56 -6.08 14.20 28.47
N ARG A 57 -6.15 14.72 29.68
CA ARG A 57 -7.35 15.35 30.24
C ARG A 57 -7.20 16.87 30.26
N SER A 58 -8.31 17.60 30.11
CA SER A 58 -8.28 19.05 30.29
C SER A 58 -7.72 19.40 31.67
N GLY A 59 -6.83 20.38 31.71
CA GLY A 59 -6.07 20.80 32.89
C GLY A 59 -4.77 20.04 33.12
N ASP A 60 -4.46 18.99 32.35
CA ASP A 60 -3.13 18.35 32.39
C ASP A 60 -2.05 19.33 31.90
N THR A 61 -0.86 19.21 32.48
CA THR A 61 0.32 19.91 32.00
C THR A 61 1.04 19.15 30.91
N VAL A 62 1.95 19.78 30.18
CA VAL A 62 2.87 19.11 29.24
C VAL A 62 3.56 17.94 29.90
N LYS A 63 4.03 18.11 31.16
CA LYS A 63 4.62 17.04 31.96
C LYS A 63 3.68 15.84 32.17
N ASP A 64 2.40 16.10 32.43
CA ASP A 64 1.42 15.05 32.61
C ASP A 64 1.15 14.29 31.31
N VAL A 65 1.11 14.99 30.17
CA VAL A 65 1.03 14.39 28.83
C VAL A 65 2.20 13.44 28.59
N LEU A 66 3.42 13.89 28.84
CA LEU A 66 4.63 13.08 28.66
C LEU A 66 4.62 11.83 29.54
N LYS A 67 4.15 11.94 30.78
CA LYS A 67 4.01 10.80 31.70
C LYS A 67 2.92 9.80 31.30
N LYS A 68 1.95 10.22 30.48
CA LYS A 68 0.86 9.38 29.94
C LYS A 68 1.22 8.70 28.63
N SER A 69 2.27 9.16 27.95
CA SER A 69 2.75 8.52 26.73
C SER A 69 3.39 7.16 27.04
N SER A 70 3.58 6.36 26.01
CA SER A 70 4.30 5.06 26.10
C SER A 70 5.82 5.22 26.20
N HIS A 71 6.33 6.47 26.15
CA HIS A 71 7.73 6.80 26.08
C HIS A 71 8.33 7.19 27.43
N THR A 72 9.64 7.07 27.54
CA THR A 72 10.38 7.42 28.77
C THR A 72 11.14 8.73 28.60
N PHE A 73 10.98 9.64 29.56
CA PHE A 73 11.64 10.95 29.58
C PHE A 73 12.41 11.11 30.88
N SER A 74 13.76 11.01 30.81
CA SER A 74 14.60 11.25 31.96
C SER A 74 14.70 12.75 32.26
N GLY A 75 14.74 13.09 33.56
CA GLY A 75 14.85 14.48 34.01
C GLY A 75 13.52 15.25 34.05
N ILE A 76 12.41 14.63 33.69
CA ILE A 76 11.09 15.27 33.64
C ILE A 76 10.67 15.94 34.96
N ASP A 77 11.06 15.38 36.11
CA ASP A 77 10.71 15.94 37.43
C ASP A 77 11.59 17.10 37.83
N SER A 78 12.77 17.25 37.22
CA SER A 78 13.68 18.40 37.45
C SER A 78 13.39 19.57 36.48
N GLY A 79 12.41 19.42 35.58
CA GLY A 79 12.03 20.44 34.59
C GLY A 79 12.89 20.44 33.33
N TYR A 80 13.79 19.46 33.17
CA TYR A 80 14.64 19.33 31.99
C TYR A 80 14.62 17.89 31.49
N ILE A 81 14.49 17.72 30.18
CA ILE A 81 14.58 16.40 29.55
C ILE A 81 16.04 16.13 29.19
N THR A 82 16.62 15.11 29.79
CA THR A 82 18.03 14.72 29.59
C THR A 82 18.17 13.48 28.72
N ALA A 83 17.11 12.67 28.60
CA ALA A 83 17.07 11.55 27.68
C ALA A 83 15.62 11.26 27.24
N VAL A 84 15.48 10.78 26.03
CA VAL A 84 14.22 10.29 25.42
C VAL A 84 14.45 8.84 25.01
N ASP A 85 13.64 7.92 25.53
CA ASP A 85 13.74 6.46 25.32
C ASP A 85 15.17 5.91 25.50
N GLY A 86 15.83 6.37 26.56
CA GLY A 86 17.20 5.96 26.89
C GLY A 86 18.30 6.64 26.06
N THR A 87 17.95 7.40 25.03
CA THR A 87 18.91 8.19 24.24
C THR A 87 19.17 9.50 24.95
N THR A 88 20.41 9.69 25.39
CA THR A 88 20.88 10.92 26.05
C THR A 88 21.40 11.90 25.02
N ASP A 89 20.84 13.11 24.97
CA ASP A 89 21.26 14.21 24.10
C ASP A 89 20.76 15.55 24.65
N ASN A 90 21.17 16.65 24.04
CA ASN A 90 20.67 18.00 24.34
C ASN A 90 19.33 18.24 23.66
N PHE A 91 18.26 17.73 24.25
CA PHE A 91 16.93 17.92 23.71
C PHE A 91 16.36 19.29 24.06
N SER A 92 15.88 20.01 23.04
CA SER A 92 15.00 21.15 23.20
C SER A 92 13.55 20.68 23.05
N ILE A 93 12.66 21.13 23.93
CA ILE A 93 11.22 20.89 23.84
C ILE A 93 10.54 22.07 23.18
N HIS A 94 9.58 21.79 22.33
CA HIS A 94 8.81 22.81 21.60
C HIS A 94 7.33 22.43 21.59
N TYR A 95 6.41 23.39 21.74
CA TYR A 95 4.97 23.15 21.65
C TYR A 95 4.15 24.40 21.22
N ASP A 96 4.65 25.62 21.43
CA ASP A 96 4.10 26.87 20.89
C ASP A 96 5.23 27.92 20.72
N GLU A 97 4.88 29.15 20.32
CA GLU A 97 5.86 30.20 20.01
C GLU A 97 6.76 30.57 21.21
N ASP A 98 6.27 30.37 22.46
CA ASP A 98 6.97 30.75 23.69
C ASP A 98 7.23 29.56 24.61
N GLY A 99 6.78 28.35 24.22
CA GLY A 99 6.66 27.23 25.14
C GLY A 99 7.89 26.33 25.23
N TYR A 100 8.43 26.25 26.44
CA TYR A 100 9.47 25.25 26.81
C TYR A 100 9.29 24.73 28.24
N LYS A 101 8.24 25.14 28.96
CA LYS A 101 8.02 24.77 30.36
C LYS A 101 7.15 23.54 30.47
N LEU A 102 7.64 22.53 31.21
CA LEU A 102 6.89 21.28 31.43
C LEU A 102 5.62 21.48 32.27
N ASP A 103 5.55 22.51 33.09
CA ASP A 103 4.40 22.80 33.96
C ASP A 103 3.31 23.66 33.27
N GLN A 104 3.48 23.99 31.99
CA GLN A 104 2.47 24.69 31.22
C GLN A 104 1.29 23.76 30.92
N SER A 105 0.05 24.33 30.89
CA SER A 105 -1.14 23.60 30.48
C SER A 105 -0.99 23.06 29.04
N ALA A 106 -1.39 21.81 28.85
CA ALA A 106 -1.47 21.23 27.53
C ALA A 106 -2.72 21.66 26.73
N ASP A 107 -3.70 22.30 27.41
CA ASP A 107 -4.93 22.73 26.78
C ASP A 107 -4.67 23.77 25.68
N GLY A 108 -5.20 23.49 24.49
CA GLY A 108 -5.04 24.33 23.31
C GLY A 108 -3.77 24.08 22.49
N LEU A 109 -2.83 23.28 22.99
CA LEU A 109 -1.67 22.83 22.23
C LEU A 109 -2.11 21.76 21.20
N THR A 110 -1.50 21.76 20.02
CA THR A 110 -1.76 20.77 18.98
C THR A 110 -0.63 19.75 18.85
N ALA A 111 0.59 20.11 19.20
CA ALA A 111 1.76 19.24 19.15
C ALA A 111 2.81 19.59 20.19
N ILE A 112 3.51 18.58 20.68
CA ILE A 112 4.73 18.67 21.48
C ILE A 112 5.82 17.92 20.72
N TRP A 113 6.97 18.56 20.50
CA TRP A 113 8.08 17.83 19.89
C TRP A 113 9.41 18.13 20.58
N PHE A 114 10.27 17.13 20.54
CA PHE A 114 11.65 17.22 20.99
C PHE A 114 12.58 17.23 19.80
N THR A 115 13.63 18.04 19.86
CA THR A 115 14.64 18.08 18.81
C THR A 115 16.04 18.29 19.43
N THR A 116 17.06 17.70 18.78
CA THR A 116 18.46 17.99 19.08
C THR A 116 19.00 19.18 18.29
N ASN A 117 18.18 19.79 17.43
CA ASN A 117 18.50 21.01 16.70
C ASN A 117 18.14 22.24 17.54
N SER A 118 19.07 22.75 18.33
CA SER A 118 18.87 23.95 19.17
C SER A 118 18.58 25.23 18.39
N SER A 119 18.77 25.22 17.08
CA SER A 119 18.49 26.36 16.19
C SER A 119 17.11 26.26 15.53
N GLN A 120 16.36 25.17 15.76
CA GLN A 120 15.02 25.03 15.19
C GLN A 120 14.07 26.08 15.78
N SER A 121 13.29 26.71 14.92
CA SER A 121 12.31 27.71 15.36
C SER A 121 11.12 27.08 16.07
N HIS A 122 10.42 27.89 16.89
CA HIS A 122 9.18 27.49 17.59
C HIS A 122 7.95 27.95 16.79
N GLY A 123 7.94 27.81 15.48
CA GLY A 123 6.90 28.42 14.66
C GLY A 123 5.57 27.66 14.67
N ALA A 124 4.47 28.42 14.50
CA ALA A 124 3.13 27.83 14.40
C ALA A 124 2.97 26.85 13.22
N ASN A 125 3.79 26.98 12.18
CA ASN A 125 3.77 26.05 11.06
C ASN A 125 4.46 24.72 11.39
N LEU A 126 5.50 24.73 12.22
CA LEU A 126 6.12 23.50 12.75
C LEU A 126 5.15 22.72 13.62
N GLN A 127 4.41 23.42 14.48
CA GLN A 127 3.38 22.82 15.32
C GLN A 127 2.29 22.12 14.47
N LYS A 128 1.79 22.80 13.43
CA LYS A 128 0.80 22.23 12.51
C LYS A 128 1.37 21.05 11.71
N LEU A 129 2.62 21.15 11.28
CA LEU A 129 3.28 20.08 10.55
C LEU A 129 3.41 18.83 11.44
N ALA A 130 3.88 18.98 12.68
CA ALA A 130 3.97 17.88 13.64
C ALA A 130 2.59 17.22 13.87
N ALA A 131 1.53 18.03 14.05
CA ALA A 131 0.18 17.52 14.23
C ALA A 131 -0.31 16.75 12.99
N ASN A 132 -0.11 17.26 11.77
CA ASN A 132 -0.51 16.57 10.55
C ASN A 132 0.32 15.31 10.27
N MET A 133 1.58 15.29 10.68
CA MET A 133 2.39 14.06 10.62
C MET A 133 1.84 12.98 11.55
N ALA A 134 1.37 13.33 12.75
CA ALA A 134 0.71 12.39 13.65
C ALA A 134 -0.63 11.90 13.06
N VAL A 135 -1.45 12.78 12.43
CA VAL A 135 -2.67 12.38 11.69
C VAL A 135 -2.35 11.31 10.67
N TYR A 136 -1.35 11.54 9.82
CA TYR A 136 -0.97 10.59 8.78
C TYR A 136 -0.47 9.27 9.37
N ASN A 137 0.46 9.34 10.34
CA ASN A 137 1.12 8.15 10.87
C ASN A 137 0.17 7.23 11.65
N THR A 138 -0.85 7.80 12.31
CA THR A 138 -1.84 7.04 13.07
C THR A 138 -3.10 6.68 12.29
N ALA A 139 -3.21 7.09 11.02
CA ALA A 139 -4.39 6.86 10.21
C ALA A 139 -4.61 5.37 9.92
N THR A 140 -5.87 4.94 10.05
CA THR A 140 -6.34 3.56 9.78
C THR A 140 -7.36 3.47 8.65
N ASN A 141 -7.68 4.61 8.00
CA ASN A 141 -8.78 4.78 7.05
C ASN A 141 -8.33 4.76 5.58
N GLY A 142 -7.14 4.22 5.26
CA GLY A 142 -6.59 4.19 3.91
C GLY A 142 -5.78 5.44 3.52
N LEU A 143 -5.67 6.45 4.38
CA LEU A 143 -4.85 7.64 4.11
C LEU A 143 -3.39 7.28 3.80
N ARG A 144 -2.85 6.25 4.43
CA ARG A 144 -1.47 5.76 4.22
C ARG A 144 -1.26 5.09 2.87
N ASP A 145 -2.34 4.66 2.22
CA ASP A 145 -2.32 4.06 0.88
C ASP A 145 -2.47 5.12 -0.23
N TYR A 146 -2.84 6.36 0.16
CA TYR A 146 -2.90 7.48 -0.76
C TYR A 146 -1.49 7.99 -1.09
N LYS A 147 -1.02 7.73 -2.31
CA LYS A 147 0.34 8.03 -2.76
C LYS A 147 0.76 9.48 -2.52
N ALA A 148 -0.10 10.45 -2.81
CA ALA A 148 0.24 11.85 -2.60
C ALA A 148 0.40 12.22 -1.12
N ALA A 149 -0.36 11.57 -0.23
CA ALA A 149 -0.19 11.74 1.21
C ALA A 149 1.12 11.10 1.71
N GLN A 150 1.47 9.94 1.19
CA GLN A 150 2.74 9.27 1.50
C GLN A 150 3.94 10.13 1.05
N GLU A 151 3.94 10.63 -0.18
CA GLU A 151 5.02 11.48 -0.70
C GLU A 151 5.17 12.78 0.11
N ALA A 152 4.04 13.39 0.51
CA ALA A 152 4.05 14.59 1.34
C ALA A 152 4.56 14.30 2.76
N TYR A 153 4.18 13.16 3.35
CA TYR A 153 4.68 12.72 4.65
C TYR A 153 6.18 12.41 4.60
N ASP A 154 6.67 11.70 3.60
CA ASP A 154 8.09 11.39 3.42
C ASP A 154 8.93 12.67 3.27
N ALA A 155 8.40 13.68 2.56
CA ALA A 155 9.04 14.98 2.47
C ALA A 155 9.07 15.70 3.82
N ALA A 156 8.00 15.63 4.61
CA ALA A 156 7.93 16.17 5.97
C ALA A 156 8.95 15.48 6.89
N VAL A 157 9.03 14.16 6.87
CA VAL A 157 10.01 13.37 7.64
C VAL A 157 11.44 13.83 7.36
N LYS A 158 11.80 13.96 6.07
CA LYS A 158 13.14 14.39 5.66
C LYS A 158 13.44 15.83 6.02
N GLY A 159 12.43 16.70 5.99
CA GLY A 159 12.59 18.15 6.15
C GLY A 159 12.47 18.64 7.59
N PHE A 160 11.76 17.93 8.47
CA PHE A 160 11.33 18.45 9.77
C PHE A 160 12.49 18.92 10.65
N TYR A 161 13.54 18.12 10.79
CA TYR A 161 14.69 18.43 11.68
C TYR A 161 15.36 19.78 11.38
N ALA A 162 15.48 20.12 10.10
CA ALA A 162 16.12 21.36 9.65
C ALA A 162 15.10 22.47 9.28
N ALA A 163 13.81 22.24 9.50
CA ALA A 163 12.77 23.16 9.04
C ALA A 163 12.82 24.48 9.81
N THR A 164 12.74 25.58 9.05
CA THR A 164 12.33 26.89 9.55
C THR A 164 10.81 26.98 9.50
N ASP A 165 10.21 27.99 10.15
CA ASP A 165 8.75 28.16 10.08
C ASP A 165 8.23 28.32 8.63
N THR A 166 9.00 28.95 7.76
CA THR A 166 8.64 29.10 6.33
C THR A 166 8.69 27.78 5.57
N THR A 167 9.73 26.98 5.77
CA THR A 167 9.82 25.65 5.10
C THR A 167 8.83 24.67 5.68
N ALA A 168 8.57 24.72 6.99
CA ALA A 168 7.53 23.94 7.65
C ALA A 168 6.14 24.25 7.07
N LYS A 169 5.86 25.52 6.75
CA LYS A 169 4.61 25.92 6.09
C LYS A 169 4.42 25.19 4.76
N THR A 170 5.45 25.13 3.92
CA THR A 170 5.37 24.45 2.62
C THR A 170 5.12 22.94 2.78
N LEU A 171 5.85 22.29 3.68
CA LEU A 171 5.68 20.88 3.98
C LEU A 171 4.29 20.59 4.57
N ASN A 172 3.86 21.43 5.49
CA ASN A 172 2.53 21.33 6.10
C ASN A 172 1.41 21.51 5.07
N ASP A 173 1.50 22.50 4.20
CA ASP A 173 0.46 22.76 3.21
C ASP A 173 0.31 21.57 2.23
N ALA A 174 1.41 20.95 1.85
CA ALA A 174 1.40 19.73 1.01
C ALA A 174 0.73 18.55 1.73
N LEU A 175 1.16 18.25 2.95
CA LEU A 175 0.63 17.14 3.74
C LEU A 175 -0.84 17.36 4.10
N PHE A 176 -1.18 18.56 4.58
CA PHE A 176 -2.55 18.93 4.91
C PHE A 176 -3.48 18.83 3.69
N SER A 177 -3.03 19.32 2.52
CA SER A 177 -3.81 19.23 1.28
C SER A 177 -4.12 17.80 0.90
N ALA A 178 -3.18 16.87 1.07
CA ALA A 178 -3.40 15.46 0.79
C ALA A 178 -4.37 14.83 1.80
N ILE A 179 -4.21 15.11 3.09
CA ILE A 179 -5.13 14.66 4.15
C ILE A 179 -6.55 15.17 3.89
N ASP A 180 -6.72 16.47 3.57
CA ASP A 180 -8.02 17.09 3.30
C ASP A 180 -8.70 16.50 2.05
N LYS A 181 -7.93 16.23 0.99
CA LYS A 181 -8.46 15.55 -0.20
C LYS A 181 -8.95 14.16 0.11
N HIS A 182 -8.18 13.38 0.87
CA HIS A 182 -8.58 12.04 1.27
C HIS A 182 -9.86 12.07 2.15
N ALA A 183 -9.92 12.98 3.12
CA ALA A 183 -11.10 13.17 3.96
C ALA A 183 -12.36 13.52 3.13
N LYS A 184 -12.23 14.46 2.19
CA LYS A 184 -13.32 14.82 1.28
C LYS A 184 -13.77 13.68 0.39
N PHE A 185 -12.84 12.86 -0.06
CA PHE A 185 -13.18 11.64 -0.79
C PHE A 185 -14.03 10.70 0.06
N LEU A 186 -13.65 10.44 1.31
CA LEU A 186 -14.42 9.55 2.21
C LEU A 186 -15.84 10.07 2.53
N GLU A 187 -16.05 11.39 2.47
CA GLU A 187 -17.37 12.03 2.65
C GLU A 187 -18.21 12.00 1.37
N GLY A 188 -17.62 11.59 0.25
CA GLY A 188 -18.26 11.57 -1.06
C GLY A 188 -19.43 10.59 -1.12
N LYS A 189 -20.50 10.97 -1.83
CA LYS A 189 -21.60 10.07 -2.13
C LYS A 189 -21.21 9.16 -3.29
N THR A 190 -21.59 7.89 -3.18
CA THR A 190 -21.39 6.94 -4.27
C THR A 190 -22.29 7.26 -5.46
N THR A 191 -21.81 6.90 -6.64
CA THR A 191 -22.55 6.92 -7.91
C THR A 191 -22.49 5.53 -8.56
N PRO A 192 -23.56 5.07 -9.20
CA PRO A 192 -23.55 3.79 -9.89
C PRO A 192 -22.64 3.83 -11.13
N LEU A 193 -21.73 2.87 -11.23
CA LEU A 193 -20.95 2.55 -12.41
C LEU A 193 -21.54 1.32 -13.09
N THR A 194 -21.88 1.44 -14.37
CA THR A 194 -22.27 0.30 -15.20
C THR A 194 -21.03 -0.34 -15.82
N ILE A 195 -20.94 -1.68 -15.78
CA ILE A 195 -19.87 -2.47 -16.41
C ILE A 195 -20.45 -3.15 -17.65
N SER A 196 -19.94 -2.78 -18.82
CA SER A 196 -20.26 -3.40 -20.10
C SER A 196 -19.07 -4.25 -20.54
N ALA A 197 -19.06 -5.51 -20.16
CA ALA A 197 -18.00 -6.44 -20.49
C ALA A 197 -18.38 -7.38 -21.64
N THR A 198 -17.41 -7.66 -22.51
CA THR A 198 -17.55 -8.64 -23.61
C THR A 198 -16.38 -9.61 -23.60
N MET A 199 -16.58 -10.82 -24.14
CA MET A 199 -15.55 -11.81 -24.41
C MET A 199 -15.86 -12.50 -25.73
N GLY A 200 -14.93 -12.44 -26.70
CA GLY A 200 -15.17 -12.97 -28.04
C GLY A 200 -16.31 -12.29 -28.82
N GLY A 201 -16.67 -11.07 -28.43
CA GLY A 201 -17.80 -10.31 -29.01
C GLY A 201 -19.14 -10.53 -28.31
N GLU A 202 -19.25 -11.50 -27.42
CA GLU A 202 -20.46 -11.78 -26.64
C GLU A 202 -20.45 -11.01 -25.32
N ALA A 203 -21.62 -10.49 -24.91
CA ALA A 203 -21.75 -9.81 -23.61
C ALA A 203 -21.64 -10.81 -22.46
N ILE A 204 -20.88 -10.45 -21.45
CA ILE A 204 -20.69 -11.27 -20.24
C ILE A 204 -20.94 -10.45 -18.98
N THR A 205 -21.24 -11.14 -17.89
CA THR A 205 -21.14 -10.58 -16.54
C THR A 205 -19.77 -10.95 -15.98
N PRO A 206 -18.94 -9.97 -15.53
CA PRO A 206 -17.67 -10.28 -14.90
C PRO A 206 -17.84 -11.19 -13.68
N GLY A 207 -17.00 -12.21 -13.54
CA GLY A 207 -16.95 -13.07 -12.36
C GLY A 207 -16.48 -12.30 -11.14
N GLU A 208 -15.48 -11.41 -11.34
CA GLU A 208 -14.99 -10.50 -10.32
C GLU A 208 -14.58 -9.16 -10.94
N ALA A 209 -14.82 -8.08 -10.22
CA ALA A 209 -14.34 -6.75 -10.56
C ALA A 209 -13.75 -6.08 -9.32
N VAL A 210 -12.49 -5.66 -9.41
CA VAL A 210 -11.76 -4.97 -8.36
C VAL A 210 -11.47 -3.54 -8.82
N PHE A 211 -11.85 -2.57 -8.01
CA PHE A 211 -11.60 -1.15 -8.25
C PHE A 211 -10.75 -0.58 -7.11
N THR A 212 -9.60 -0.02 -7.45
CA THR A 212 -8.72 0.64 -6.48
C THR A 212 -8.67 2.12 -6.80
N SER A 213 -9.19 2.96 -5.90
CA SER A 213 -9.17 4.42 -6.07
C SER A 213 -7.75 4.97 -5.98
N GLU A 214 -7.54 6.17 -6.52
CA GLU A 214 -6.30 6.94 -6.30
C GLU A 214 -6.00 7.20 -4.82
N PHE A 215 -7.01 7.07 -3.96
CA PHE A 215 -6.91 7.21 -2.50
C PHE A 215 -6.64 5.89 -1.76
N GLY A 216 -6.40 4.78 -2.47
CA GLY A 216 -6.11 3.48 -1.88
C GLY A 216 -7.33 2.67 -1.46
N THR A 217 -8.55 3.19 -1.60
CA THR A 217 -9.77 2.44 -1.29
C THR A 217 -10.03 1.36 -2.32
N VAL A 218 -10.20 0.12 -1.86
CA VAL A 218 -10.47 -1.04 -2.73
C VAL A 218 -11.93 -1.46 -2.58
N VAL A 219 -12.62 -1.60 -3.71
CA VAL A 219 -13.98 -2.14 -3.79
C VAL A 219 -13.96 -3.36 -4.70
N THR A 220 -14.43 -4.50 -4.17
CA THR A 220 -14.52 -5.75 -4.93
C THR A 220 -15.98 -6.16 -5.04
N VAL A 221 -16.43 -6.46 -6.26
CA VAL A 221 -17.77 -7.00 -6.53
C VAL A 221 -17.66 -8.27 -7.38
N LYS A 222 -18.64 -9.16 -7.25
CA LYS A 222 -18.65 -10.45 -7.95
C LYS A 222 -19.97 -10.67 -8.67
N ASN A 223 -19.91 -11.24 -9.87
CA ASN A 223 -21.06 -11.64 -10.64
C ASN A 223 -22.11 -10.51 -10.81
N THR A 224 -21.64 -9.29 -11.10
CA THR A 224 -22.49 -8.12 -11.30
C THR A 224 -21.98 -7.22 -12.42
N ASN A 225 -22.92 -6.50 -13.04
CA ASN A 225 -22.64 -5.49 -14.06
C ASN A 225 -22.76 -4.06 -13.51
N THR A 226 -22.87 -3.90 -12.19
CA THR A 226 -22.97 -2.59 -11.55
C THR A 226 -22.21 -2.57 -10.24
N VAL A 227 -21.66 -1.40 -9.90
CA VAL A 227 -21.00 -1.14 -8.62
C VAL A 227 -21.19 0.32 -8.25
N ASP A 228 -21.41 0.60 -6.96
CA ASP A 228 -21.48 1.96 -6.44
C ASP A 228 -20.09 2.42 -5.96
N LEU A 229 -19.55 3.47 -6.58
CA LEU A 229 -18.23 4.01 -6.29
C LEU A 229 -18.33 5.51 -5.97
N ILE A 230 -17.48 5.98 -5.07
CA ILE A 230 -17.28 7.42 -4.84
C ILE A 230 -16.57 8.00 -6.08
N PRO A 231 -17.02 9.15 -6.64
CA PRO A 231 -16.36 9.76 -7.79
C PRO A 231 -14.87 10.03 -7.54
N ALA A 232 -14.01 9.40 -8.35
CA ALA A 232 -12.55 9.50 -8.30
C ALA A 232 -11.93 8.80 -9.52
N THR A 233 -10.61 8.84 -9.62
CA THR A 233 -9.85 7.99 -10.54
C THR A 233 -9.60 6.62 -9.90
N TYR A 234 -9.93 5.57 -10.64
CA TYR A 234 -9.72 4.18 -10.22
C TYR A 234 -8.83 3.43 -11.21
N THR A 235 -7.97 2.59 -10.68
CA THR A 235 -7.51 1.45 -11.45
C THR A 235 -8.52 0.33 -11.29
N PHE A 236 -8.78 -0.42 -12.36
CA PHE A 236 -9.70 -1.56 -12.33
C PHE A 236 -9.02 -2.84 -12.81
N ASP A 237 -9.48 -3.96 -12.27
CA ASP A 237 -9.19 -5.32 -12.74
C ASP A 237 -10.52 -6.06 -12.83
N LEU A 238 -10.97 -6.33 -14.06
CA LEU A 238 -12.14 -7.17 -14.32
C LEU A 238 -11.68 -8.56 -14.73
N SER A 239 -12.30 -9.59 -14.20
CA SER A 239 -12.03 -10.98 -14.58
C SER A 239 -13.30 -11.78 -14.88
N ASP A 240 -13.12 -12.89 -15.59
CA ASP A 240 -14.20 -13.88 -15.78
C ASP A 240 -14.41 -14.74 -14.52
N GLY A 241 -13.62 -14.50 -13.47
CA GLY A 241 -13.61 -15.29 -12.23
C GLY A 241 -12.68 -16.49 -12.31
N GLU A 242 -11.99 -16.68 -13.41
CA GLU A 242 -11.02 -17.76 -13.64
C GLU A 242 -9.63 -17.15 -13.90
N PHE A 243 -9.23 -16.98 -15.15
CA PHE A 243 -7.86 -16.56 -15.49
C PHE A 243 -7.77 -15.45 -16.54
N ARG A 244 -8.90 -14.94 -17.02
CA ARG A 244 -8.95 -13.84 -17.99
C ARG A 244 -9.21 -12.53 -17.30
N HIS A 245 -8.37 -11.56 -17.57
CA HIS A 245 -8.43 -10.24 -16.94
C HIS A 245 -8.34 -9.12 -17.97
N VAL A 246 -8.94 -8.00 -17.63
CA VAL A 246 -8.68 -6.73 -18.29
C VAL A 246 -8.49 -5.66 -17.24
N ARG A 247 -7.40 -4.91 -17.36
CA ARG A 247 -6.95 -3.90 -16.40
C ARG A 247 -6.81 -2.55 -17.08
N GLY A 248 -7.15 -1.51 -16.36
CA GLY A 248 -7.00 -0.14 -16.86
C GLY A 248 -7.23 0.90 -15.79
N THR A 249 -7.41 2.13 -16.26
CA THR A 249 -7.72 3.28 -15.40
C THR A 249 -9.00 3.92 -15.87
N LEU A 250 -9.84 4.37 -14.94
CA LEU A 250 -11.14 4.96 -15.19
C LEU A 250 -11.39 6.14 -14.27
N GLU A 251 -11.86 7.26 -14.82
CA GLU A 251 -12.43 8.35 -14.03
C GLU A 251 -13.92 8.07 -13.82
N VAL A 252 -14.32 7.87 -12.56
CA VAL A 252 -15.72 7.61 -12.18
C VAL A 252 -16.41 8.93 -11.83
N LYS A 253 -17.52 9.18 -12.50
CA LYS A 253 -18.45 10.30 -12.26
C LYS A 253 -19.88 9.83 -12.59
N GLU A 254 -20.87 10.65 -12.30
CA GLU A 254 -22.27 10.32 -12.63
C GLU A 254 -22.44 9.94 -14.11
N GLY A 255 -23.10 8.82 -14.36
CA GLY A 255 -23.37 8.29 -15.70
C GLY A 255 -22.16 7.60 -16.37
N THR A 256 -21.07 7.34 -15.68
CA THR A 256 -19.91 6.63 -16.24
C THR A 256 -20.28 5.16 -16.53
N THR A 257 -19.87 4.68 -17.70
CA THR A 257 -19.92 3.26 -18.08
C THR A 257 -18.50 2.78 -18.36
N LEU A 258 -18.08 1.69 -17.73
CA LEU A 258 -16.85 0.99 -18.05
C LEU A 258 -17.12 -0.01 -19.16
N THR A 259 -16.58 0.24 -20.35
CA THR A 259 -16.61 -0.73 -21.46
C THR A 259 -15.28 -1.48 -21.47
N ALA A 260 -15.33 -2.80 -21.41
CA ALA A 260 -14.15 -3.64 -21.34
C ALA A 260 -14.31 -4.92 -22.17
N GLN A 261 -13.22 -5.40 -22.75
CA GLN A 261 -13.19 -6.65 -23.49
C GLN A 261 -12.18 -7.59 -22.81
N LEU A 262 -12.68 -8.71 -22.28
CA LEU A 262 -11.83 -9.77 -21.75
C LEU A 262 -11.21 -10.55 -22.92
N PRO A 263 -9.99 -11.11 -22.72
CA PRO A 263 -9.33 -11.89 -23.75
C PRO A 263 -10.14 -13.12 -24.11
N ALA A 264 -10.36 -13.32 -25.42
CA ALA A 264 -10.92 -14.54 -25.95
C ALA A 264 -9.79 -15.49 -26.38
N GLY A 265 -10.11 -16.78 -26.48
CA GLY A 265 -9.13 -17.81 -26.85
C GLY A 265 -8.22 -18.23 -25.69
N GLN A 266 -7.19 -18.99 -26.00
CA GLN A 266 -6.25 -19.57 -25.07
C GLN A 266 -4.85 -19.04 -25.38
N TRP A 267 -4.36 -18.12 -24.55
CA TRP A 267 -3.08 -17.45 -24.75
C TRP A 267 -1.89 -18.22 -24.18
N ILE A 268 -2.16 -19.12 -23.25
CA ILE A 268 -1.18 -20.03 -22.66
C ILE A 268 -1.64 -21.44 -22.99
N LYS A 269 -0.92 -22.13 -23.87
CA LYS A 269 -1.29 -23.47 -24.36
C LYS A 269 -0.93 -24.57 -23.40
N SER A 270 0.32 -24.58 -22.97
CA SER A 270 0.85 -25.59 -22.10
C SER A 270 1.95 -25.06 -21.20
N VAL A 271 2.22 -25.76 -20.12
CA VAL A 271 3.36 -25.55 -19.24
C VAL A 271 4.25 -26.78 -19.24
N GLY A 272 5.56 -26.57 -19.23
CA GLY A 272 6.56 -27.60 -19.12
C GLY A 272 7.54 -27.31 -17.99
N ILE A 273 8.28 -28.32 -17.56
CA ILE A 273 9.40 -28.20 -16.62
C ILE A 273 10.64 -28.75 -17.30
N GLY A 274 11.61 -27.89 -17.54
CA GLY A 274 12.96 -28.29 -17.92
C GLY A 274 13.78 -28.62 -16.69
N ILE A 275 14.68 -29.60 -16.79
CA ILE A 275 15.54 -30.05 -15.70
C ILE A 275 16.97 -29.63 -16.00
N ASP A 276 17.61 -28.98 -15.05
CA ASP A 276 18.99 -28.53 -15.09
C ASP A 276 19.32 -27.58 -16.26
N ASN A 277 20.53 -27.05 -16.30
CA ASN A 277 21.00 -26.17 -17.38
C ASN A 277 21.04 -26.83 -18.75
N TYR A 278 20.87 -28.14 -18.79
CA TYR A 278 20.98 -28.98 -19.98
C TYR A 278 19.66 -29.65 -20.36
N TRP A 279 18.53 -29.05 -19.97
CA TRP A 279 17.20 -29.59 -20.28
C TRP A 279 17.01 -29.93 -21.76
N LYS A 280 17.68 -29.20 -22.65
CA LYS A 280 17.73 -29.55 -24.07
C LYS A 280 18.46 -30.88 -24.36
N THR A 281 19.33 -31.30 -23.47
CA THR A 281 20.16 -32.51 -23.61
C THR A 281 19.58 -33.70 -22.82
N TYR A 282 18.98 -33.43 -21.66
CA TYR A 282 18.46 -34.47 -20.75
C TYR A 282 16.95 -34.67 -20.85
N GLY A 283 16.27 -33.89 -21.68
CA GLY A 283 14.84 -33.99 -21.90
C GLY A 283 14.01 -33.05 -21.06
N GLU A 284 12.79 -32.92 -21.45
CA GLU A 284 11.75 -32.17 -20.75
C GLU A 284 10.85 -33.17 -20.02
N MET A 285 10.36 -32.75 -18.85
CA MET A 285 9.23 -33.43 -18.23
C MET A 285 7.99 -33.27 -19.12
N PRO A 286 7.01 -34.17 -19.04
CA PRO A 286 5.79 -34.05 -19.82
C PRO A 286 5.13 -32.72 -19.65
N LYS A 287 4.63 -32.16 -20.75
CA LYS A 287 3.89 -30.89 -20.74
C LYS A 287 2.49 -31.11 -20.17
N LEU A 288 2.03 -30.10 -19.45
CA LEU A 288 0.67 -30.03 -18.93
C LEU A 288 -0.11 -29.02 -19.77
N ASP A 289 -1.20 -29.43 -20.39
CA ASP A 289 -2.10 -28.51 -21.11
C ASP A 289 -2.81 -27.60 -20.10
N VAL A 290 -2.87 -26.32 -20.44
CA VAL A 290 -3.60 -25.34 -19.63
C VAL A 290 -5.07 -25.41 -19.98
N THR A 291 -5.87 -25.92 -19.06
CA THR A 291 -7.33 -26.05 -19.23
C THR A 291 -8.14 -25.26 -18.21
N ALA A 292 -7.47 -24.73 -17.19
CA ALA A 292 -8.05 -23.94 -16.10
C ALA A 292 -7.07 -22.85 -15.63
N SER A 293 -7.49 -22.04 -14.68
CA SER A 293 -6.66 -20.97 -14.09
C SER A 293 -5.45 -21.44 -13.31
N GLU A 294 -5.46 -22.72 -12.89
CA GLU A 294 -4.40 -23.33 -12.10
C GLU A 294 -4.20 -24.80 -12.45
N GLY A 295 -3.02 -25.32 -12.17
CA GLY A 295 -2.70 -26.72 -12.32
C GLY A 295 -1.60 -27.15 -11.36
N THR A 296 -1.58 -28.43 -11.02
CA THR A 296 -0.54 -29.00 -10.15
C THR A 296 0.44 -29.83 -10.99
N TYR A 297 1.73 -29.54 -10.82
CA TYR A 297 2.79 -30.31 -11.45
C TYR A 297 3.55 -31.12 -10.39
N LEU A 298 3.46 -32.45 -10.51
CA LEU A 298 4.14 -33.37 -9.60
C LEU A 298 5.58 -33.60 -10.06
N ILE A 299 6.54 -33.28 -9.21
CA ILE A 299 7.96 -33.41 -9.47
C ILE A 299 8.51 -34.52 -8.53
N PRO A 300 9.19 -35.53 -9.04
CA PRO A 300 9.88 -36.52 -8.18
C PRO A 300 10.85 -35.81 -7.25
N ASP A 301 10.80 -36.12 -5.94
CA ASP A 301 11.73 -35.54 -4.95
C ASP A 301 13.12 -36.14 -5.16
N HIS A 302 13.90 -35.50 -6.01
CA HIS A 302 15.26 -35.82 -6.37
C HIS A 302 16.13 -34.58 -6.27
N ALA A 303 17.43 -34.74 -6.17
CA ALA A 303 18.38 -33.66 -6.21
C ALA A 303 18.52 -33.12 -7.64
N TYR A 304 17.77 -32.06 -7.96
CA TYR A 304 17.94 -31.30 -9.20
C TYR A 304 18.84 -30.10 -8.95
N ASN A 305 19.73 -29.79 -9.89
CA ASN A 305 20.54 -28.57 -9.81
C ASN A 305 19.71 -27.32 -10.18
N SER A 306 18.75 -27.47 -11.10
CA SER A 306 17.87 -26.37 -11.51
C SER A 306 16.57 -26.92 -12.11
N LEU A 307 15.48 -26.21 -11.86
CA LEU A 307 14.19 -26.42 -12.51
C LEU A 307 13.80 -25.17 -13.29
N TYR A 308 13.27 -25.37 -14.48
CA TYR A 308 12.89 -24.29 -15.40
C TYR A 308 11.41 -24.45 -15.79
N PRO A 309 10.46 -23.95 -14.98
CA PRO A 309 9.08 -23.82 -15.45
C PRO A 309 9.04 -22.89 -16.66
N TYR A 310 8.42 -23.33 -17.74
CA TYR A 310 8.21 -22.52 -18.94
C TYR A 310 6.82 -22.72 -19.48
N PHE A 311 6.31 -21.70 -20.18
CA PHE A 311 4.98 -21.70 -20.73
C PHE A 311 5.04 -21.50 -22.24
N GLU A 312 4.22 -22.26 -22.96
CA GLU A 312 4.09 -22.13 -24.40
C GLU A 312 2.96 -21.15 -24.73
N PRO A 313 3.23 -20.21 -25.66
CA PRO A 313 2.18 -19.29 -26.13
C PRO A 313 1.11 -20.04 -26.91
N GLY A 314 -0.13 -19.60 -26.75
CA GLY A 314 -1.29 -20.00 -27.52
C GLY A 314 -1.69 -18.96 -28.56
N ASP A 315 -2.97 -18.85 -28.80
CA ASP A 315 -3.53 -18.06 -29.90
C ASP A 315 -3.27 -16.54 -29.74
N GLY A 316 -2.66 -15.95 -30.76
CA GLY A 316 -2.47 -14.49 -30.86
C GLY A 316 -1.42 -13.90 -29.91
N VAL A 317 -0.69 -14.72 -29.16
CA VAL A 317 0.34 -14.30 -28.21
C VAL A 317 1.67 -14.94 -28.57
N ASP A 318 2.75 -14.22 -28.42
CA ASP A 318 4.11 -14.73 -28.56
C ASP A 318 4.88 -14.67 -27.25
N THR A 319 6.09 -15.20 -27.25
CA THR A 319 6.93 -15.24 -26.04
C THR A 319 7.32 -13.86 -25.49
N THR A 320 7.20 -12.80 -26.28
CA THR A 320 7.49 -11.43 -25.84
C THR A 320 6.36 -10.85 -24.97
N ASN A 321 5.20 -11.47 -25.04
CA ASN A 321 4.00 -11.10 -24.28
C ASN A 321 3.77 -12.01 -23.05
N ILE A 322 4.71 -12.88 -22.71
CA ILE A 322 4.60 -13.79 -21.57
C ILE A 322 5.63 -13.40 -20.49
N ARG A 323 5.20 -13.42 -19.24
CA ARG A 323 6.03 -13.23 -18.05
C ARG A 323 5.80 -14.38 -17.08
N VAL A 324 6.89 -14.87 -16.46
CA VAL A 324 6.85 -15.96 -15.47
C VAL A 324 7.55 -15.48 -14.21
N TYR A 325 6.94 -15.74 -13.04
CA TYR A 325 7.50 -15.37 -11.75
C TYR A 325 6.99 -16.26 -10.63
N LYS A 326 7.68 -16.27 -9.50
CA LYS A 326 7.21 -16.94 -8.28
C LYS A 326 6.03 -16.16 -7.69
N ALA A 327 4.97 -16.84 -7.27
CA ALA A 327 3.81 -16.20 -6.67
C ALA A 327 4.22 -15.30 -5.49
N GLY A 328 3.63 -14.11 -5.45
CA GLY A 328 3.95 -13.08 -4.46
C GLY A 328 5.19 -12.23 -4.76
N ASP A 329 5.97 -12.55 -5.82
CA ASP A 329 7.18 -11.81 -6.19
C ASP A 329 7.25 -11.50 -7.69
N PRO A 330 6.31 -10.70 -8.23
CA PRO A 330 6.24 -10.40 -9.66
C PRO A 330 7.42 -9.57 -10.18
N ASN A 331 8.17 -8.93 -9.32
CA ASN A 331 9.33 -8.11 -9.64
C ASN A 331 10.64 -8.66 -9.05
N GLY A 332 10.64 -9.89 -8.57
CA GLY A 332 11.80 -10.53 -7.97
C GLY A 332 12.96 -10.67 -8.96
N ASN A 333 14.18 -10.82 -8.44
CA ASN A 333 15.41 -10.93 -9.23
C ASN A 333 15.41 -12.11 -10.23
N LYS A 334 14.52 -13.07 -10.02
CA LYS A 334 14.37 -14.28 -10.84
C LYS A 334 13.12 -14.26 -11.73
N ALA A 335 12.31 -13.21 -11.64
CA ALA A 335 11.17 -13.03 -12.55
C ALA A 335 11.68 -12.71 -13.96
N HIS A 336 11.20 -13.46 -14.94
CA HIS A 336 11.51 -13.14 -16.34
C HIS A 336 10.67 -11.96 -16.80
N SER A 337 11.36 -11.00 -17.43
CA SER A 337 10.69 -9.86 -18.04
C SER A 337 9.91 -10.30 -19.28
N TRP A 338 8.94 -9.49 -19.69
CA TRP A 338 8.12 -9.67 -20.89
C TRP A 338 8.89 -9.85 -22.21
N LYS A 339 10.21 -9.78 -22.22
CA LYS A 339 11.06 -9.87 -23.41
C LYS A 339 11.85 -11.17 -23.51
N SER A 340 11.66 -12.11 -22.59
CA SER A 340 12.45 -13.33 -22.57
C SER A 340 11.99 -14.32 -23.63
N LYS A 341 12.92 -14.79 -24.46
CA LYS A 341 12.65 -15.91 -25.37
C LYS A 341 12.40 -17.22 -24.64
N ALA A 342 13.05 -17.40 -23.52
CA ALA A 342 12.84 -18.51 -22.63
C ALA A 342 11.92 -17.99 -21.53
N THR A 343 10.66 -18.15 -21.68
CA THR A 343 9.65 -17.86 -20.65
C THR A 343 9.81 -18.81 -19.47
N ALA A 344 11.05 -19.05 -19.07
CA ALA A 344 11.43 -19.96 -18.03
C ALA A 344 11.90 -19.18 -16.80
N LEU A 345 11.35 -19.52 -15.66
CA LEU A 345 11.86 -19.07 -14.37
C LEU A 345 13.09 -19.91 -14.04
N THR A 346 14.26 -19.30 -14.09
CA THR A 346 15.51 -20.00 -13.71
C THR A 346 15.69 -19.92 -12.21
N ASP A 347 15.74 -21.08 -11.55
CA ASP A 347 16.14 -21.17 -10.16
C ASP A 347 17.06 -22.36 -9.95
N SER A 348 18.10 -22.20 -9.12
CA SER A 348 18.88 -23.32 -8.67
C SER A 348 18.13 -24.02 -7.54
N VAL A 349 17.93 -25.31 -7.65
CA VAL A 349 17.26 -26.11 -6.61
C VAL A 349 18.08 -26.18 -5.32
N GLU A 350 19.36 -25.82 -5.36
CA GLU A 350 20.17 -25.65 -4.16
C GLU A 350 19.54 -24.67 -3.15
N SER A 351 18.79 -23.67 -3.64
CA SER A 351 18.05 -22.77 -2.76
C SER A 351 16.72 -23.30 -2.27
N ASN A 352 16.22 -24.42 -2.79
CA ASN A 352 14.87 -24.97 -2.55
C ASN A 352 13.74 -23.93 -2.76
N SER A 353 14.00 -22.87 -3.50
CA SER A 353 13.07 -21.73 -3.58
C SER A 353 11.83 -22.02 -4.42
N LEU A 354 11.93 -23.01 -5.32
CA LEU A 354 10.78 -23.50 -6.08
C LEU A 354 10.15 -24.79 -5.49
N LYS A 355 10.74 -25.35 -4.43
CA LYS A 355 10.18 -26.55 -3.80
C LYS A 355 8.84 -26.24 -3.14
N ASN A 356 7.78 -26.91 -3.58
CA ASN A 356 6.40 -26.64 -3.17
C ASN A 356 6.00 -25.16 -3.33
N ALA A 357 6.46 -24.54 -4.41
CA ALA A 357 6.16 -23.14 -4.71
C ALA A 357 5.07 -23.03 -5.78
N ASP A 358 4.39 -21.92 -5.78
CA ASP A 358 3.52 -21.50 -6.86
C ASP A 358 4.29 -20.63 -7.85
N VAL A 359 4.14 -20.93 -9.13
CA VAL A 359 4.71 -20.18 -10.24
C VAL A 359 3.57 -19.58 -11.05
N VAL A 360 3.62 -18.27 -11.26
CA VAL A 360 2.60 -17.55 -12.03
C VAL A 360 3.14 -17.27 -13.43
N CYS A 361 2.31 -17.54 -14.41
CA CYS A 361 2.48 -17.11 -15.79
C CYS A 361 1.43 -16.08 -16.13
N GLU A 362 1.85 -14.95 -16.68
CA GLU A 362 0.95 -13.95 -17.24
C GLU A 362 1.25 -13.77 -18.73
N ALA A 363 0.23 -13.93 -19.56
CA ALA A 363 0.23 -13.50 -20.96
C ALA A 363 -0.56 -12.20 -21.08
N ARG A 364 -0.07 -11.20 -21.83
CA ARG A 364 -0.74 -9.92 -21.98
C ARG A 364 -0.77 -9.42 -23.42
N LEU A 365 -1.82 -8.66 -23.73
CA LEU A 365 -1.89 -7.78 -24.90
C LEU A 365 -2.26 -6.38 -24.43
N LYS A 366 -1.55 -5.38 -24.96
CA LYS A 366 -1.83 -3.97 -24.70
C LYS A 366 -2.84 -3.46 -25.69
N GLY A 367 -3.92 -2.86 -25.21
CA GLY A 367 -4.88 -2.10 -25.99
C GLY A 367 -4.80 -0.61 -25.69
N ASP A 368 -5.67 0.18 -26.31
CA ASP A 368 -5.79 1.61 -26.07
C ASP A 368 -6.52 1.86 -24.74
N GLY A 369 -5.75 2.27 -23.71
CA GLY A 369 -6.27 2.61 -22.39
C GLY A 369 -6.53 1.44 -21.46
N TYR A 370 -6.30 0.20 -21.89
CA TYR A 370 -6.40 -1.00 -21.07
C TYR A 370 -5.38 -2.07 -21.50
N GLU A 371 -5.14 -3.02 -20.61
CA GLU A 371 -4.34 -4.21 -20.91
C GLU A 371 -5.17 -5.47 -20.63
N GLN A 372 -5.12 -6.43 -21.54
CA GLN A 372 -5.74 -7.74 -21.39
C GLN A 372 -4.70 -8.74 -20.88
N TYR A 373 -5.10 -9.62 -19.97
CA TYR A 373 -4.23 -10.64 -19.37
C TYR A 373 -4.92 -11.99 -19.33
N GLN A 374 -4.12 -13.05 -19.46
CA GLN A 374 -4.46 -14.37 -18.96
C GLN A 374 -3.41 -14.78 -17.95
N THR A 375 -3.87 -15.24 -16.78
CA THR A 375 -3.00 -15.62 -15.67
C THR A 375 -3.21 -17.10 -15.36
N TYR A 376 -2.12 -17.85 -15.28
CA TYR A 376 -2.13 -19.25 -14.92
C TYR A 376 -1.19 -19.49 -13.74
N THR A 377 -1.67 -20.25 -12.75
CA THR A 377 -0.87 -20.62 -11.58
C THR A 377 -0.49 -22.09 -11.64
N LEU A 378 0.80 -22.39 -11.58
CA LEU A 378 1.33 -23.74 -11.52
C LEU A 378 1.83 -24.02 -10.11
N HIS A 379 1.22 -25.01 -9.45
CA HIS A 379 1.63 -25.51 -8.15
C HIS A 379 2.69 -26.58 -8.35
N LEU A 380 3.93 -26.32 -7.93
CA LEU A 380 5.02 -27.30 -8.00
C LEU A 380 5.04 -28.15 -6.72
N MET A 381 4.66 -29.42 -6.82
CA MET A 381 4.65 -30.36 -5.70
C MET A 381 5.74 -31.41 -5.85
N PHE A 382 6.64 -31.47 -4.88
CA PHE A 382 7.68 -32.47 -4.82
C PHE A 382 7.20 -33.68 -4.04
N VAL A 383 7.20 -34.88 -4.70
CA VAL A 383 6.66 -36.12 -4.14
C VAL A 383 7.74 -37.17 -4.02
N LYS A 384 7.79 -37.81 -2.85
CA LYS A 384 8.68 -38.98 -2.63
C LYS A 384 8.00 -40.23 -3.16
N PHE A 385 8.67 -40.89 -4.07
CA PHE A 385 8.23 -42.21 -4.54
C PHE A 385 8.94 -43.29 -3.72
N THR A 386 8.15 -44.17 -3.10
CA THR A 386 8.66 -45.25 -2.23
C THR A 386 8.97 -46.53 -2.97
N SER A 387 8.82 -46.61 -4.30
CA SER A 387 9.09 -47.80 -5.09
C SER A 387 10.04 -47.55 -6.25
N HIS A 388 10.93 -48.49 -6.49
CA HIS A 388 12.00 -48.50 -7.49
C HIS A 388 11.50 -48.78 -8.91
N HIS A 389 10.42 -48.19 -9.38
CA HIS A 389 10.00 -48.37 -10.77
C HIS A 389 10.34 -47.14 -11.62
N PRO A 390 11.19 -47.32 -12.67
CA PRO A 390 11.63 -46.20 -13.52
C PRO A 390 10.59 -45.69 -14.52
N ASN A 391 9.39 -46.25 -14.54
CA ASN A 391 8.33 -45.86 -15.46
C ASN A 391 7.07 -45.50 -14.66
N LEU A 392 6.97 -44.26 -14.23
CA LEU A 392 5.73 -43.72 -13.66
C LEU A 392 4.90 -43.05 -14.74
N PRO A 393 3.62 -43.43 -14.89
CA PRO A 393 2.71 -42.64 -15.73
C PRO A 393 2.49 -41.28 -15.05
N VAL A 394 2.57 -40.22 -15.83
CA VAL A 394 2.09 -38.93 -15.46
C VAL A 394 0.56 -39.00 -15.43
N ILE A 395 -0.05 -38.74 -14.29
CA ILE A 395 -1.51 -38.60 -14.14
C ILE A 395 -1.86 -37.14 -14.29
#